data_663568fe00ec24e6bf3123376a7f4f3f
#
_entry.id   663568fe00ec24e6bf3123376a7f4f3f
#
_cell.length_a   1.000
_cell.length_b   1.000
_cell.length_c   1.000
_cell.angle_alpha   90.00
_cell.angle_beta   90.00
_cell.angle_gamma   90.00
#
_symmetry.space_group_name_H-M   'P 1'
#
loop_
_entity.id
_entity.type
_entity.pdbx_description
1 polymer ?
#
loop_
_entity_poly.entity_id
_entity_poly.type
_entity_poly.pdbx_seq_one_letter_code
_entity_poly.pdbx_strand_id
1 'polypeptide(L)' 'MAKSSQKYWKELNVLMLNNGFKLVRETKHLIWKNDDVNVSISTSKTPSGVMAIKQIKRDIRRAIGHVK' A
#
# COMPACT_ATOMS: atom_id res chain seq x y z
N MET A 1 -15.33 -14.18 -3.13
CA MET A 1 -14.41 -15.18 -3.63
C MET A 1 -12.97 -14.77 -3.41
N ALA A 2 -12.15 -15.74 -3.17
CA ALA A 2 -10.74 -15.52 -2.90
C ALA A 2 -10.00 -14.83 -4.05
N LYS A 3 -10.49 -14.99 -5.25
CA LYS A 3 -9.82 -14.43 -6.43
C LYS A 3 -9.70 -12.93 -6.38
N SER A 4 -10.74 -12.23 -5.95
CA SER A 4 -10.71 -10.77 -5.87
C SER A 4 -9.67 -10.32 -4.86
N SER A 5 -9.63 -10.97 -3.71
CA SER A 5 -8.70 -10.62 -2.65
C SER A 5 -7.27 -10.89 -3.08
N GLN A 6 -7.04 -11.98 -3.80
CA GLN A 6 -5.71 -12.32 -4.26
C GLN A 6 -5.20 -11.30 -5.26
N LYS A 7 -6.06 -10.85 -6.16
CA LYS A 7 -5.67 -9.85 -7.14
C LYS A 7 -5.31 -8.55 -6.48
N TYR A 8 -6.14 -8.11 -5.54
CA TYR A 8 -5.88 -6.89 -4.80
C TYR A 8 -4.54 -6.97 -4.06
N TRP A 9 -4.33 -8.08 -3.38
CA TRP A 9 -3.12 -8.34 -2.60
C TRP A 9 -1.88 -8.27 -3.49
N LYS A 10 -1.97 -8.91 -4.65
CA LYS A 10 -0.86 -8.94 -5.60
C LYS A 10 -0.55 -7.55 -6.13
N GLU A 11 -1.57 -6.81 -6.53
CA GLU A 11 -1.40 -5.47 -7.03
C GLU A 11 -0.83 -4.55 -5.96
N LEU A 12 -1.33 -4.70 -4.75
CA LEU A 12 -0.87 -3.89 -3.62
C LEU A 12 0.61 -4.13 -3.34
N ASN A 13 1.02 -5.40 -3.31
CA ASN A 13 2.42 -5.73 -3.07
C ASN A 13 3.33 -5.15 -4.14
N VAL A 14 2.97 -5.33 -5.40
CA VAL A 14 3.77 -4.81 -6.51
C VAL A 14 3.87 -3.29 -6.42
N LEU A 15 2.74 -2.65 -6.15
CA LEU A 15 2.71 -1.20 -6.05
C LEU A 15 3.61 -0.69 -4.92
N MET A 16 3.49 -1.30 -3.76
CA MET A 16 4.28 -0.87 -2.61
C MET A 16 5.76 -1.12 -2.82
N LEU A 17 6.11 -2.29 -3.31
CA LEU A 17 7.52 -2.62 -3.54
C LEU A 17 8.15 -1.72 -4.60
N ASN A 18 7.40 -1.40 -5.65
CA ASN A 18 7.89 -0.52 -6.71
C ASN A 18 8.17 0.89 -6.19
N ASN A 19 7.54 1.26 -5.10
CA ASN A 19 7.73 2.57 -4.50
C ASN A 19 8.65 2.54 -3.28
N GLY A 20 9.29 1.43 -3.05
CA GLY A 20 10.26 1.31 -1.96
C GLY A 20 9.66 1.00 -0.60
N PHE A 21 8.38 0.63 -0.57
CA PHE A 21 7.73 0.24 0.66
C PHE A 21 7.83 -1.26 0.89
N LYS A 22 7.88 -1.64 2.14
CA LYS A 22 7.86 -3.05 2.52
C LYS A 22 6.92 -3.24 3.70
N LEU A 23 6.31 -4.40 3.77
CA LEU A 23 5.39 -4.72 4.84
C LEU A 23 6.17 -4.97 6.12
N VAL A 24 5.94 -4.17 7.14
CA VAL A 24 6.64 -4.30 8.41
C VAL A 24 5.74 -4.80 9.53
N ARG A 25 4.45 -4.70 9.34
CA ARG A 25 3.51 -5.14 10.36
C ARG A 25 2.18 -5.51 9.74
N GLU A 26 1.58 -6.54 10.28
CA GLU A 26 0.27 -6.97 9.83
C GLU A 26 -0.64 -7.14 11.05
N THR A 27 -1.55 -6.19 11.23
CA THR A 27 -2.54 -6.24 12.29
C THR A 27 -3.91 -6.21 11.63
N LYS A 28 -4.81 -5.37 12.10
CA LYS A 28 -6.08 -5.16 11.41
C LYS A 28 -5.86 -4.51 10.05
N HIS A 29 -4.75 -3.78 9.94
CA HIS A 29 -4.34 -3.17 8.69
C HIS A 29 -2.92 -3.61 8.37
N LEU A 30 -2.51 -3.35 7.15
CA LEU A 30 -1.15 -3.65 6.72
C LEU A 30 -0.33 -2.37 6.85
N ILE A 31 0.78 -2.44 7.57
CA ILE A 31 1.64 -1.29 7.77
C ILE A 31 2.86 -1.43 6.88
N TRP A 32 3.05 -0.48 6.00
CA TRP A 32 4.16 -0.47 5.06
C TRP A 32 5.11 0.66 5.43
N LYS A 33 6.39 0.41 5.30
CA LYS A 33 7.38 1.42 5.61
C LYS A 33 8.35 1.58 4.44
N ASN A 34 8.71 2.82 4.18
CA ASN A 34 9.72 3.17 3.17
C ASN A 34 10.92 3.74 3.90
N ASP A 35 12.01 2.98 3.90
CA ASP A 35 13.22 3.40 4.60
C ASP A 35 13.96 4.53 3.88
N ASP A 36 13.77 4.63 2.57
CA ASP A 36 14.44 5.65 1.77
C ASP A 36 13.98 7.06 2.14
N VAL A 37 12.67 7.21 2.33
CA VAL A 37 12.11 8.52 2.65
C VAL A 37 11.57 8.57 4.07
N ASN A 38 11.71 7.48 4.80
CA ASN A 38 11.32 7.39 6.21
C ASN A 38 9.86 7.73 6.45
N VAL A 39 8.97 7.21 5.63
CA VAL A 39 7.53 7.37 5.81
C VAL A 39 6.87 6.02 5.88
N SER A 40 5.69 5.98 6.48
CA SER A 40 4.92 4.74 6.55
C SER A 40 3.49 5.00 6.13
N ILE A 41 2.86 3.96 5.60
CA ILE A 41 1.49 4.03 5.12
C ILE A 41 0.77 2.79 5.61
N SER A 42 -0.47 2.94 6.02
CA SER A 42 -1.30 1.79 6.37
C SER A 42 -2.35 1.59 5.31
N THR A 43 -2.61 0.34 4.98
CA THR A 43 -3.62 -0.01 3.97
C THR A 43 -4.53 -1.09 4.52
N SER A 44 -5.70 -1.25 3.91
CA SER A 44 -6.63 -2.29 4.28
C SER A 44 -6.15 -3.64 3.76
N LYS A 45 -6.50 -4.70 4.46
CA LYS A 45 -6.20 -6.05 4.02
C LYS A 45 -7.08 -6.46 2.86
N THR A 46 -8.27 -5.89 2.77
CA THR A 46 -9.21 -6.19 1.70
C THR A 46 -9.57 -4.93 0.96
N PRO A 47 -9.92 -5.05 -0.33
CA PRO A 47 -10.30 -3.86 -1.09
C PRO A 47 -11.65 -3.34 -0.60
N SER A 48 -11.73 -2.04 -0.41
CA SER A 48 -12.97 -1.40 0.00
C SER A 48 -13.77 -0.89 -1.20
N GLY A 49 -13.33 -1.24 -2.40
CA GLY A 49 -14.00 -0.85 -3.63
C GLY A 49 -13.04 -0.84 -4.78
N VAL A 50 -13.55 -0.54 -5.97
CA VAL A 50 -12.72 -0.54 -7.18
C VAL A 50 -11.67 0.56 -7.15
N MET A 51 -11.86 1.56 -6.31
CA MET A 51 -10.94 2.69 -6.21
C MET A 51 -9.85 2.49 -5.16
N ALA A 52 -9.84 1.34 -4.50
CA ALA A 52 -8.90 1.11 -3.41
C ALA A 52 -7.45 1.31 -3.83
N ILE A 53 -7.05 0.70 -4.93
CA ILE A 53 -5.67 0.81 -5.42
C ILE A 53 -5.35 2.24 -5.83
N LYS A 54 -6.28 2.93 -6.46
CA LYS A 54 -6.08 4.31 -6.86
C LYS A 54 -5.86 5.22 -5.66
N GLN A 55 -6.61 5.00 -4.60
CA GLN A 55 -6.44 5.77 -3.38
C GLN A 55 -5.06 5.54 -2.76
N ILE A 56 -4.63 4.30 -2.77
CA ILE A 56 -3.31 3.95 -2.23
C ILE A 56 -2.21 4.61 -3.05
N LYS A 57 -2.35 4.61 -4.37
CA LYS A 57 -1.39 5.29 -5.23
C LYS A 57 -1.29 6.77 -4.90
N ARG A 58 -2.43 7.39 -4.65
CA ARG A 58 -2.48 8.79 -4.28
C ARG A 58 -1.76 9.03 -2.94
N ASP A 59 -2.01 8.16 -1.98
CA ASP A 59 -1.38 8.26 -0.67
C ASP A 59 0.13 8.13 -0.76
N ILE A 60 0.59 7.19 -1.58
CA ILE A 60 2.02 6.98 -1.80
C ILE A 60 2.66 8.23 -2.40
N ARG A 61 2.03 8.75 -3.44
CA ARG A 61 2.55 9.94 -4.11
C ARG A 61 2.62 11.13 -3.16
N ARG A 62 1.59 11.27 -2.34
CA ARG A 62 1.54 12.35 -1.37
C ARG A 62 2.64 12.21 -0.33
N ALA A 63 2.82 11.01 0.18
CA ALA A 63 3.83 10.76 1.20
C ALA A 63 5.24 10.98 0.67
N ILE A 64 5.54 10.45 -0.51
CA ILE A 64 6.87 10.56 -1.09
C ILE A 64 7.12 11.98 -1.59
N GLY A 65 6.14 12.55 -2.26
CA GLY A 65 6.27 13.89 -2.81
C GLY A 65 6.46 14.95 -1.74
N HIS A 66 5.90 14.70 -0.58
CA HIS A 66 5.99 15.66 0.53
C HIS A 66 7.38 15.74 1.12
N VAL A 67 8.14 14.67 1.01
CA VAL A 67 9.47 14.59 1.59
C VAL A 67 10.53 15.23 0.70
N LYS A 68 10.18 15.42 -0.52
CA LYS A 68 11.08 15.98 -1.51
C LYS A 68 11.57 17.40 -1.16
#